data_ccda0448eee0f049238dd15775f8e560
#
_entry.id   ccda0448eee0f049238dd15775f8e560
#
_cell.length_a   1.000
_cell.length_b   1.000
_cell.length_c   1.000
_cell.angle_alpha   90.00
_cell.angle_beta   90.00
_cell.angle_gamma   90.00
#
_symmetry.space_group_name_H-M   'P 1'
#
loop_
_entity.id
_entity.type
_entity.pdbx_description
1 polymer ?
#
loop_
_entity_poly.entity_id
_entity_poly.type
_entity_poly.pdbx_seq_one_letter_code
_entity_poly.pdbx_strand_id
1 'polypeptide(L)'
;GPQGSEVETVLSAGNRQIGTLVSYVACPAGTLVCEPGEMPAGTVYTYVHAITLVDAEDAAEDPVTDALDLRETPPTLFRTLRAATGFNQAVGYSTAEAEAVLGDPDAISITNDNGSLIWRVVRGSGWQPGGTVTLWWQSNTAPQGPAEAYLFELDGQQVATTGPFPPEDKPVEGSAAR
;
A
#
# COMPACT_ATOMS: atom_id res chain seq x y z
N GLY A 1 -7.72 3.71 -15.73
CA GLY A 1 -8.75 2.75 -16.07
C GLY A 1 -9.81 2.64 -14.98
N PRO A 2 -10.90 1.90 -15.21
CA PRO A 2 -11.93 1.71 -14.20
C PRO A 2 -11.38 0.96 -12.98
N GLN A 3 -11.92 1.29 -11.82
CA GLN A 3 -11.49 0.76 -10.54
C GLN A 3 -12.44 -0.37 -10.11
N GLY A 4 -11.87 -1.42 -9.52
CA GLY A 4 -12.61 -2.48 -8.85
C GLY A 4 -13.06 -2.08 -7.44
N SER A 5 -13.53 -3.07 -6.68
CA SER A 5 -14.00 -2.86 -5.31
C SER A 5 -12.89 -2.35 -4.40
N GLU A 6 -13.22 -1.40 -3.54
CA GLU A 6 -12.32 -0.87 -2.52
C GLU A 6 -12.31 -1.75 -1.26
N VAL A 7 -11.14 -1.87 -0.66
CA VAL A 7 -10.94 -2.47 0.66
C VAL A 7 -10.35 -1.40 1.56
N GLU A 8 -11.09 -1.03 2.61
CA GLU A 8 -10.63 -0.06 3.60
C GLU A 8 -10.12 -0.78 4.86
N THR A 9 -8.97 -0.37 5.33
CA THR A 9 -8.38 -0.81 6.60
C THR A 9 -8.11 0.40 7.48
N VAL A 10 -8.56 0.35 8.72
CA VAL A 10 -8.18 1.33 9.73
C VAL A 10 -6.77 1.02 10.20
N LEU A 11 -5.89 2.01 10.13
CA LEU A 11 -4.54 1.93 10.65
C LEU A 11 -4.54 2.36 12.11
N SER A 12 -4.05 1.50 13.00
CA SER A 12 -4.00 1.76 14.44
C SER A 12 -2.61 1.50 14.99
N ALA A 13 -2.18 2.34 15.92
CA ALA A 13 -0.99 2.14 16.74
C ALA A 13 -1.46 1.96 18.19
N GLY A 14 -1.42 0.72 18.69
CA GLY A 14 -2.07 0.36 19.95
C GLY A 14 -3.57 0.57 19.86
N ASN A 15 -4.16 1.37 20.78
CA ASN A 15 -5.59 1.70 20.80
C ASN A 15 -5.93 2.99 20.01
N ARG A 16 -4.97 3.55 19.26
CA ARG A 16 -5.14 4.80 18.55
C ARG A 16 -5.31 4.55 17.07
N GLN A 17 -6.32 5.15 16.48
CA GLN A 17 -6.42 5.27 15.03
C GLN A 17 -5.43 6.33 14.56
N ILE A 18 -4.52 5.94 13.69
CA ILE A 18 -3.51 6.83 13.09
C ILE A 18 -3.81 7.15 11.62
N GLY A 19 -4.78 6.47 11.03
CA GLY A 19 -5.15 6.73 9.65
C GLY A 19 -6.00 5.63 9.05
N THR A 20 -6.10 5.68 7.73
CA THR A 20 -6.79 4.70 6.90
C THR A 20 -5.96 4.33 5.68
N LEU A 21 -6.12 3.10 5.24
CA LEU A 21 -5.60 2.58 3.98
C LEU A 21 -6.78 2.15 3.12
N VAL A 22 -6.91 2.73 1.94
CA VAL A 22 -7.87 2.29 0.92
C VAL A 22 -7.10 1.63 -0.21
N SER A 23 -7.42 0.37 -0.49
CA SER A 23 -6.78 -0.40 -1.53
C SER A 23 -7.79 -0.90 -2.56
N TYR A 24 -7.41 -0.84 -3.84
CA TYR A 24 -8.21 -1.37 -4.93
C TYR A 24 -7.34 -1.79 -6.11
N VAL A 25 -7.94 -2.46 -7.07
CA VAL A 25 -7.29 -2.80 -8.34
C VAL A 25 -7.97 -2.01 -9.45
N ALA A 26 -7.17 -1.35 -10.28
CA ALA A 26 -7.64 -0.72 -11.50
C ALA A 26 -7.31 -1.59 -12.71
N CYS A 27 -8.27 -1.69 -13.62
CA CYS A 27 -8.10 -2.32 -14.93
C CYS A 27 -7.53 -1.32 -15.96
N PRO A 28 -7.05 -1.78 -17.11
CA PRO A 28 -6.49 -0.90 -18.13
C PRO A 28 -7.47 0.17 -18.61
N ALA A 29 -6.92 1.31 -19.02
CA ALA A 29 -7.70 2.36 -19.66
C ALA A 29 -8.43 1.82 -20.90
N GLY A 30 -9.68 2.21 -21.08
CA GLY A 30 -10.51 1.71 -22.18
C GLY A 30 -11.35 0.47 -21.83
N THR A 31 -11.12 -0.15 -20.68
CA THR A 31 -12.03 -1.16 -20.13
C THR A 31 -13.31 -0.49 -19.65
N LEU A 32 -14.47 -1.06 -19.94
CA LEU A 32 -15.76 -0.48 -19.54
C LEU A 32 -16.09 -0.76 -18.07
N VAL A 33 -15.82 -1.99 -17.63
CA VAL A 33 -16.03 -2.44 -16.25
C VAL A 33 -14.82 -3.25 -15.81
N CYS A 34 -14.34 -3.03 -14.60
CA CYS A 34 -13.22 -3.77 -14.05
C CYS A 34 -13.74 -5.01 -13.29
N GLU A 35 -13.75 -6.12 -13.98
CA GLU A 35 -14.04 -7.45 -13.42
C GLU A 35 -12.82 -8.35 -13.61
N PRO A 36 -11.88 -8.34 -12.66
CA PRO A 36 -10.57 -8.98 -12.86
C PRO A 36 -10.64 -10.48 -13.21
N GLY A 37 -11.65 -11.19 -12.72
CA GLY A 37 -11.85 -12.62 -13.03
C GLY A 37 -12.29 -12.90 -14.47
N GLU A 38 -12.76 -11.89 -15.20
CA GLU A 38 -13.31 -12.03 -16.57
C GLU A 38 -12.44 -11.35 -17.63
N MET A 39 -11.33 -10.75 -17.22
CA MET A 39 -10.44 -10.05 -18.13
C MET A 39 -9.60 -11.01 -18.98
N PRO A 40 -9.22 -10.63 -20.21
CA PRO A 40 -8.35 -11.45 -21.05
C PRO A 40 -7.02 -11.78 -20.39
N ALA A 41 -6.45 -12.93 -20.79
CA ALA A 41 -5.10 -13.30 -20.35
C ALA A 41 -4.08 -12.22 -20.77
N GLY A 42 -3.14 -11.92 -19.89
CA GLY A 42 -2.12 -10.88 -20.10
C GLY A 42 -2.59 -9.45 -19.78
N THR A 43 -3.81 -9.29 -19.28
CA THR A 43 -4.27 -8.00 -18.76
C THR A 43 -3.32 -7.51 -17.66
N VAL A 44 -2.95 -6.24 -17.73
CA VAL A 44 -2.15 -5.58 -16.69
C VAL A 44 -3.08 -4.89 -15.69
N TYR A 45 -2.97 -5.28 -14.43
CA TYR A 45 -3.73 -4.71 -13.33
C TYR A 45 -2.85 -3.76 -12.54
N THR A 46 -3.42 -2.62 -12.14
CA THR A 46 -2.74 -1.69 -11.23
C THR A 46 -3.32 -1.83 -9.82
N TYR A 47 -2.49 -2.25 -8.89
CA TYR A 47 -2.80 -2.34 -7.47
C TYR A 47 -2.50 -0.99 -6.84
N VAL A 48 -3.51 -0.36 -6.24
CA VAL A 48 -3.45 1.00 -5.73
C VAL A 48 -3.72 1.01 -4.23
N HIS A 49 -2.94 1.81 -3.51
CA HIS A 49 -2.98 1.93 -2.05
C HIS A 49 -2.93 3.40 -1.67
N ALA A 50 -4.03 3.94 -1.20
CA ALA A 50 -4.12 5.31 -0.72
C ALA A 50 -4.04 5.35 0.80
N ILE A 51 -2.97 5.92 1.33
CA ILE A 51 -2.70 6.05 2.76
C ILE A 51 -3.04 7.46 3.20
N THR A 52 -3.94 7.59 4.16
CA THR A 52 -4.26 8.86 4.82
C THR A 52 -3.91 8.75 6.29
N LEU A 53 -3.05 9.63 6.78
CA LEU A 53 -2.70 9.67 8.20
C LEU A 53 -3.32 10.89 8.87
N VAL A 54 -3.70 10.73 10.12
CA VAL A 54 -4.28 11.77 10.97
C VAL A 54 -3.46 11.93 12.23
N ASP A 55 -3.45 13.14 12.80
CA ASP A 55 -2.83 13.33 14.11
C ASP A 55 -3.57 12.52 15.17
N ALA A 56 -2.82 11.84 16.01
CA ALA A 56 -3.39 11.03 17.09
C ALA A 56 -3.99 11.85 18.25
N GLU A 57 -3.97 13.19 18.16
CA GLU A 57 -4.50 14.07 19.20
C GLU A 57 -6.01 13.90 19.44
N ASP A 58 -6.78 13.55 18.40
CA ASP A 58 -8.22 13.37 18.50
C ASP A 58 -8.65 12.04 19.18
N ALA A 59 -7.71 11.14 19.43
CA ALA A 59 -7.99 9.83 20.03
C ALA A 59 -7.55 9.72 21.49
N ALA A 60 -6.98 10.77 22.10
CA ALA A 60 -6.36 10.72 23.42
C ALA A 60 -7.31 11.08 24.54
N GLU A 61 -8.00 10.10 25.12
CA GLU A 61 -8.48 10.17 26.52
C GLU A 61 -7.37 9.82 27.54
N ASP A 62 -6.16 9.46 27.09
CA ASP A 62 -5.07 9.06 27.98
C ASP A 62 -3.89 10.05 27.89
N PRO A 63 -3.66 10.87 28.94
CA PRO A 63 -2.60 11.89 28.95
C PRO A 63 -1.18 11.32 29.11
N VAL A 64 -0.98 10.01 29.17
CA VAL A 64 0.31 9.37 29.49
C VAL A 64 1.03 8.88 28.25
N THR A 65 0.40 8.82 27.10
CA THR A 65 1.05 8.43 25.87
C THR A 65 1.34 9.68 25.03
N ASP A 66 2.62 9.91 24.74
CA ASP A 66 3.04 10.96 23.82
C ASP A 66 2.22 10.88 22.54
N ALA A 67 1.53 11.98 22.21
CA ALA A 67 0.80 12.09 20.97
C ALA A 67 1.79 11.90 19.82
N LEU A 68 1.46 10.99 18.88
CA LEU A 68 2.26 10.79 17.70
C LEU A 68 2.22 12.07 16.85
N ASP A 69 3.32 12.80 16.81
CA ASP A 69 3.45 13.95 15.93
C ASP A 69 3.96 13.49 14.57
N LEU A 70 3.07 13.44 13.60
CA LEU A 70 3.40 13.04 12.22
C LEU A 70 4.40 13.98 11.54
N ARG A 71 4.60 15.17 12.07
CA ARG A 71 5.60 16.13 11.55
C ARG A 71 6.99 15.80 12.05
N GLU A 72 7.10 15.23 13.24
CA GLU A 72 8.37 14.81 13.84
C GLU A 72 8.70 13.35 13.56
N THR A 73 7.68 12.50 13.40
CA THR A 73 7.83 11.07 13.16
C THR A 73 7.26 10.69 11.79
N PRO A 74 8.03 10.81 10.73
CA PRO A 74 7.56 10.41 9.40
C PRO A 74 7.30 8.91 9.34
N PRO A 75 6.24 8.48 8.66
CA PRO A 75 6.02 7.07 8.37
C PRO A 75 7.18 6.54 7.55
N THR A 76 7.67 5.37 7.90
CA THR A 76 8.93 4.88 7.33
C THR A 76 8.73 3.83 6.28
N LEU A 77 7.62 3.08 6.30
CA LEU A 77 7.52 1.88 5.49
C LEU A 77 6.08 1.50 5.14
N PHE A 78 5.88 1.15 3.88
CA PHE A 78 4.78 0.32 3.41
C PHE A 78 5.34 -0.77 2.51
N ARG A 79 4.91 -2.03 2.66
CA ARG A 79 5.43 -3.11 1.83
C ARG A 79 4.43 -4.24 1.60
N THR A 80 4.69 -5.03 0.56
CA THR A 80 4.05 -6.34 0.40
C THR A 80 4.69 -7.35 1.35
N LEU A 81 3.88 -8.17 2.01
CA LEU A 81 4.35 -9.24 2.93
C LEU A 81 4.88 -10.46 2.19
N ARG A 82 4.54 -10.60 0.91
CA ARG A 82 4.96 -11.69 0.03
C ARG A 82 5.46 -11.14 -1.29
N ALA A 83 6.09 -12.01 -2.07
CA ALA A 83 6.48 -11.66 -3.43
C ALA A 83 5.26 -11.23 -4.25
N ALA A 84 5.41 -10.11 -4.96
CA ALA A 84 4.39 -9.54 -5.83
C ALA A 84 4.27 -10.39 -7.11
N THR A 85 3.44 -11.43 -7.07
CA THR A 85 3.21 -12.35 -8.19
C THR A 85 2.83 -11.60 -9.46
N GLY A 86 3.49 -11.92 -10.55
CA GLY A 86 3.25 -11.29 -11.85
C GLY A 86 3.71 -9.84 -11.95
N PHE A 87 4.50 -9.35 -11.02
CA PHE A 87 5.04 -7.98 -11.06
C PHE A 87 5.77 -7.70 -12.39
N ASN A 88 5.36 -6.64 -13.07
CA ASN A 88 5.85 -6.29 -14.40
C ASN A 88 6.95 -5.22 -14.40
N GLN A 89 7.54 -4.91 -13.25
CA GLN A 89 8.54 -3.86 -12.99
C GLN A 89 7.96 -2.43 -12.93
N ALA A 90 6.67 -2.22 -13.15
CA ALA A 90 6.04 -0.92 -12.98
C ALA A 90 5.55 -0.75 -11.54
N VAL A 91 6.11 0.24 -10.86
CA VAL A 91 5.84 0.59 -9.46
C VAL A 91 6.10 2.07 -9.26
N GLY A 92 5.33 2.71 -8.39
CA GLY A 92 5.50 4.14 -8.15
C GLY A 92 4.61 4.68 -7.05
N TYR A 93 4.49 5.98 -7.04
CA TYR A 93 3.63 6.75 -6.15
C TYR A 93 3.24 8.08 -6.81
N SER A 94 2.25 8.75 -6.25
CA SER A 94 1.87 10.09 -6.68
C SER A 94 2.89 11.12 -6.17
N THR A 95 3.72 11.65 -7.07
CA THR A 95 4.72 12.68 -6.73
C THR A 95 4.08 14.00 -6.32
N ALA A 96 2.92 14.34 -6.90
CA ALA A 96 2.18 15.53 -6.53
C ALA A 96 1.62 15.45 -5.10
N GLU A 97 1.10 14.28 -4.71
CA GLU A 97 0.65 14.04 -3.34
C GLU A 97 1.85 13.99 -2.37
N ALA A 98 2.96 13.38 -2.76
CA ALA A 98 4.18 13.38 -1.96
C ALA A 98 4.69 14.81 -1.71
N GLU A 99 4.69 15.66 -2.71
CA GLU A 99 5.05 17.08 -2.55
C GLU A 99 4.09 17.80 -1.59
N ALA A 100 2.78 17.61 -1.76
CA ALA A 100 1.77 18.27 -0.93
C ALA A 100 1.78 17.79 0.52
N VAL A 101 1.98 16.48 0.75
CA VAL A 101 1.84 15.84 2.06
C VAL A 101 3.17 15.74 2.80
N LEU A 102 4.26 15.44 2.08
CA LEU A 102 5.60 15.21 2.64
C LEU A 102 6.56 16.38 2.38
N GLY A 103 6.16 17.37 1.58
CA GLY A 103 6.97 18.53 1.27
C GLY A 103 8.09 18.28 0.24
N ASP A 104 8.14 17.12 -0.37
CA ASP A 104 9.15 16.75 -1.36
C ASP A 104 8.57 15.74 -2.36
N PRO A 105 8.55 16.02 -3.68
CA PRO A 105 8.05 15.07 -4.67
C PRO A 105 8.87 13.78 -4.75
N ASP A 106 10.12 13.81 -4.29
CA ASP A 106 11.04 12.67 -4.26
C ASP A 106 11.18 12.04 -2.86
N ALA A 107 10.19 12.26 -2.00
CA ALA A 107 10.24 11.82 -0.60
C ALA A 107 10.30 10.30 -0.43
N ILE A 108 9.82 9.53 -1.42
CA ILE A 108 9.64 8.08 -1.30
C ILE A 108 10.67 7.33 -2.14
N SER A 109 11.38 6.40 -1.50
CA SER A 109 12.24 5.43 -2.15
C SER A 109 11.52 4.10 -2.28
N ILE A 110 11.66 3.45 -3.43
CA ILE A 110 11.07 2.14 -3.71
C ILE A 110 12.17 1.12 -3.95
N THR A 111 12.08 -0.02 -3.27
CA THR A 111 13.00 -1.14 -3.45
C THR A 111 12.24 -2.45 -3.66
N ASN A 112 12.87 -3.38 -4.35
CA ASN A 112 12.39 -4.76 -4.50
C ASN A 112 13.37 -5.68 -3.78
N ASP A 113 12.89 -6.34 -2.73
CA ASP A 113 13.65 -7.30 -1.97
C ASP A 113 13.06 -8.70 -2.16
N ASN A 114 13.70 -9.49 -3.04
CA ASN A 114 13.24 -10.84 -3.40
C ASN A 114 11.76 -10.92 -3.79
N GLY A 115 11.27 -9.91 -4.52
CA GLY A 115 9.88 -9.82 -4.96
C GLY A 115 8.96 -9.05 -3.99
N SER A 116 9.37 -8.76 -2.78
CA SER A 116 8.65 -7.87 -1.88
C SER A 116 8.90 -6.41 -2.26
N LEU A 117 7.86 -5.68 -2.58
CA LEU A 117 7.94 -4.26 -2.92
C LEU A 117 7.88 -3.43 -1.64
N ILE A 118 8.78 -2.46 -1.51
CA ILE A 118 8.96 -1.68 -0.30
C ILE A 118 9.02 -0.20 -0.66
N TRP A 119 8.12 0.60 -0.08
CA TRP A 119 8.11 2.05 -0.16
C TRP A 119 8.56 2.62 1.19
N ARG A 120 9.57 3.49 1.16
CA ARG A 120 10.07 4.18 2.37
C ARG A 120 10.03 5.67 2.18
N VAL A 121 9.60 6.39 3.21
CA VAL A 121 9.79 7.84 3.28
C VAL A 121 11.23 8.10 3.71
N VAL A 122 12.03 8.68 2.83
CA VAL A 122 13.47 8.93 3.02
C VAL A 122 13.82 10.40 3.10
N ARG A 123 12.90 11.27 2.69
CA ARG A 123 13.03 12.74 2.69
C ARG A 123 11.71 13.41 3.00
N GLY A 124 11.74 14.69 3.27
CA GLY A 124 10.56 15.52 3.48
C GLY A 124 10.49 16.10 4.88
N SER A 125 9.39 16.79 5.15
CA SER A 125 9.14 17.55 6.40
C SER A 125 8.16 16.84 7.35
N GLY A 126 8.01 15.53 7.25
CA GLY A 126 6.98 14.75 7.95
C GLY A 126 5.71 14.62 7.13
N TRP A 127 4.66 14.07 7.70
CA TRP A 127 3.38 13.86 7.04
C TRP A 127 2.38 14.95 7.43
N GLN A 128 1.81 15.65 6.43
CA GLN A 128 0.74 16.60 6.68
C GLN A 128 -0.52 15.86 7.16
N PRO A 129 -1.01 16.09 8.40
CA PRO A 129 -2.20 15.41 8.91
C PRO A 129 -3.42 15.58 8.00
N GLY A 130 -4.15 14.49 7.78
CA GLY A 130 -5.27 14.44 6.85
C GLY A 130 -4.88 14.33 5.38
N GLY A 131 -3.58 14.41 5.07
CA GLY A 131 -3.07 14.23 3.72
C GLY A 131 -3.04 12.79 3.29
N THR A 132 -3.26 12.55 2.00
CA THR A 132 -3.23 11.22 1.38
C THR A 132 -2.05 11.11 0.43
N VAL A 133 -1.34 9.98 0.50
CA VAL A 133 -0.33 9.60 -0.49
C VAL A 133 -0.72 8.26 -1.10
N THR A 134 -0.78 8.23 -2.42
CA THR A 134 -1.15 7.05 -3.19
C THR A 134 0.09 6.35 -3.73
N LEU A 135 0.20 5.07 -3.40
CA LEU A 135 1.22 4.14 -3.87
C LEU A 135 0.59 3.17 -4.86
N TRP A 136 1.37 2.66 -5.81
CA TRP A 136 0.86 1.71 -6.79
C TRP A 136 1.94 0.78 -7.32
N TRP A 137 1.51 -0.37 -7.81
CA TRP A 137 2.34 -1.33 -8.54
C TRP A 137 1.50 -2.09 -9.55
N GLN A 138 2.13 -2.71 -10.54
CA GLN A 138 1.43 -3.43 -11.58
C GLN A 138 1.79 -4.90 -11.62
N SER A 139 0.80 -5.70 -11.96
CA SER A 139 0.92 -7.13 -12.15
C SER A 139 0.13 -7.58 -13.38
N ASN A 140 0.62 -8.60 -14.07
CA ASN A 140 -0.13 -9.31 -15.11
C ASN A 140 -1.00 -10.44 -14.55
N THR A 141 -1.08 -10.55 -13.22
CA THR A 141 -1.90 -11.53 -12.52
C THR A 141 -3.08 -10.84 -11.85
N ALA A 142 -4.29 -11.32 -12.12
CA ALA A 142 -5.51 -10.82 -11.52
C ALA A 142 -5.49 -11.00 -10.01
N PRO A 143 -6.14 -10.10 -9.23
CA PRO A 143 -6.25 -10.26 -7.81
C PRO A 143 -7.11 -11.50 -7.47
N GLN A 144 -6.70 -12.20 -6.46
CA GLN A 144 -7.56 -13.05 -5.66
C GLN A 144 -8.10 -12.20 -4.52
N GLY A 145 -9.28 -12.47 -4.00
CA GLY A 145 -9.96 -11.67 -2.98
C GLY A 145 -9.06 -11.05 -1.90
N PRO A 146 -9.57 -10.17 -1.03
CA PRO A 146 -8.75 -9.48 -0.05
C PRO A 146 -7.94 -10.45 0.81
N ALA A 147 -6.66 -10.13 1.01
CA ALA A 147 -5.74 -10.92 1.83
C ALA A 147 -4.93 -9.99 2.73
N GLU A 148 -4.51 -10.49 3.90
CA GLU A 148 -3.53 -9.82 4.75
C GLU A 148 -2.15 -9.94 4.08
N ALA A 149 -1.90 -9.03 3.14
CA ALA A 149 -0.78 -9.11 2.22
C ALA A 149 0.15 -7.91 2.26
N TYR A 150 -0.15 -6.93 3.09
CA TYR A 150 0.62 -5.70 3.21
C TYR A 150 0.96 -5.39 4.66
N LEU A 151 2.04 -4.64 4.86
CA LEU A 151 2.48 -4.14 6.15
C LEU A 151 2.66 -2.63 6.08
N PHE A 152 2.11 -1.93 7.04
CA PHE A 152 2.39 -0.53 7.30
C PHE A 152 3.23 -0.39 8.57
N GLU A 153 4.27 0.45 8.55
CA GLU A 153 5.12 0.72 9.70
C GLU A 153 5.20 2.23 9.96
N LEU A 154 4.97 2.60 11.19
CA LEU A 154 5.10 3.96 11.69
C LEU A 154 5.74 3.93 13.08
N ASP A 155 6.87 4.64 13.24
CA ASP A 155 7.59 4.73 14.51
C ASP A 155 7.88 3.36 15.18
N GLY A 156 8.34 2.40 14.38
CA GLY A 156 8.63 1.05 14.85
C GLY A 156 7.41 0.18 15.15
N GLN A 157 6.20 0.71 15.01
CA GLN A 157 4.97 -0.07 15.13
C GLN A 157 4.53 -0.58 13.77
N GLN A 158 4.20 -1.87 13.72
CA GLN A 158 3.81 -2.56 12.49
C GLN A 158 2.34 -2.93 12.54
N VAL A 159 1.64 -2.65 11.43
CA VAL A 159 0.24 -3.02 11.23
C VAL A 159 0.13 -3.81 9.94
N ALA A 160 -0.24 -5.10 10.05
CA ALA A 160 -0.61 -5.89 8.89
C ALA A 160 -1.96 -5.40 8.36
N THR A 161 -2.06 -5.22 7.05
CA THR A 161 -3.23 -4.67 6.40
C THR A 161 -3.75 -5.59 5.31
N THR A 162 -5.05 -5.54 5.11
CA THR A 162 -5.77 -6.34 4.12
C THR A 162 -6.01 -5.53 2.85
N GLY A 163 -5.79 -6.16 1.73
CA GLY A 163 -6.06 -5.57 0.43
C GLY A 163 -6.05 -6.61 -0.69
N PRO A 164 -6.44 -6.23 -1.90
CA PRO A 164 -6.35 -7.11 -3.04
C PRO A 164 -4.88 -7.49 -3.30
N PHE A 165 -4.65 -8.75 -3.57
CA PHE A 165 -3.32 -9.31 -3.87
C PHE A 165 -3.46 -10.47 -4.85
N PRO A 166 -2.52 -10.67 -5.78
CA PRO A 166 -2.56 -11.82 -6.66
C PRO A 166 -2.39 -13.13 -5.86
N PRO A 167 -2.92 -14.25 -6.38
CA PRO A 167 -2.70 -15.56 -5.75
C PRO A 167 -1.20 -15.87 -5.67
N GLU A 168 -0.81 -16.65 -4.68
CA GLU A 168 0.55 -17.16 -4.59
C GLU A 168 0.84 -18.06 -5.79
N ASP A 169 2.08 -17.98 -6.31
CA ASP A 169 2.55 -18.95 -7.28
C ASP A 169 2.52 -20.33 -6.62
N LYS A 170 1.68 -21.22 -7.15
CA LYS A 170 1.71 -22.60 -6.71
C LYS A 170 3.03 -23.19 -7.17
N PRO A 171 3.77 -23.92 -6.29
CA PRO A 171 4.91 -24.69 -6.74
C PRO A 171 4.43 -25.64 -7.85
N VAL A 172 5.16 -25.71 -8.95
CA VAL A 172 4.84 -26.63 -10.04
C VAL A 172 4.91 -28.04 -9.47
N GLU A 173 3.76 -28.72 -9.38
CA GLU A 173 3.74 -30.14 -9.02
C GLU A 173 4.62 -30.90 -10.02
N GLY A 174 5.69 -31.52 -9.54
CA GLY A 174 6.61 -32.34 -10.33
C GLY A 174 8.06 -31.87 -10.41
N SER A 175 8.43 -30.67 -9.90
CA SER A 175 9.83 -30.20 -9.84
C SER A 175 10.54 -30.53 -8.52
N ALA A 176 9.84 -31.11 -7.56
CA ALA A 176 10.47 -31.53 -6.31
C ALA A 176 10.97 -32.98 -6.46
N ALA A 177 12.27 -33.11 -6.29
CA ALA A 177 13.02 -34.38 -6.18
C ALA A 177 13.33 -35.11 -7.50
N ARG A 178 14.40 -34.70 -8.10
CA ARG A 178 15.35 -35.67 -8.68
C ARG A 178 16.71 -35.53 -8.02
#